data_213e54979fda692d843f09677a7630da
#
_entry.id   213e54979fda692d843f09677a7630da
#
_cell.length_a   1.000
_cell.length_b   1.000
_cell.length_c   1.000
_cell.angle_alpha   90.00
_cell.angle_beta   90.00
_cell.angle_gamma   90.00
#
_symmetry.space_group_name_H-M   'P 1'
#
loop_
_entity.id
_entity.type
_entity.pdbx_description
1 polymer ?
#
loop_
_entity_poly.entity_id
_entity_poly.type
_entity_poly.pdbx_seq_one_letter_code
_entity_poly.pdbx_strand_id
1 'polypeptide(L)'
;MAVDIGFLREVYFTFDKPVPYKLKCGSILQIKPVLLEDSMIFTSSYGILDIDKNLSTEVEVIQMSYLQFLMDRVIPFVEHSKQQLVNICLLCLGFEFPYIDLNEKGKPILIDFAQDTESKDIYPRHIITAKEFDEIKKIILYQNLPNFDDEYINPELKANMEEYDRLKGKNIVQPTLERRMAIISAHTGISKAEQNTMTLRAHSSLFAEVVGEVEFSANKAAALYAGKGDNVQWIFQKAKGKYDEYITSVEKFNKSMGGDGVINHATIESSENLISQYDEFIGG
;
A
#
# COMPACT_ATOMS: atom_id res chain seq x y z
N MET A 1 20.33 4.91 6.78
CA MET A 1 19.27 5.71 7.43
C MET A 1 17.96 5.05 7.05
N ALA A 2 17.02 4.89 7.96
CA ALA A 2 15.70 4.40 7.60
C ALA A 2 15.00 5.45 6.73
N VAL A 3 14.28 5.00 5.71
CA VAL A 3 13.53 5.89 4.81
C VAL A 3 12.36 6.51 5.59
N ASP A 4 12.31 7.83 5.65
CA ASP A 4 11.19 8.57 6.24
C ASP A 4 10.06 8.73 5.20
N ILE A 5 9.08 7.85 5.27
CA ILE A 5 7.93 7.84 4.36
C ILE A 5 7.05 9.09 4.54
N GLY A 6 6.93 9.63 5.76
CA GLY A 6 6.18 10.86 6.01
C GLY A 6 6.75 12.03 5.22
N PHE A 7 8.06 12.25 5.35
CA PHE A 7 8.77 13.26 4.58
C PHE A 7 8.65 13.03 3.06
N LEU A 8 8.84 11.79 2.58
CA LEU A 8 8.71 11.50 1.15
C LEU A 8 7.30 11.76 0.62
N ARG A 9 6.29 11.49 1.42
CA ARG A 9 4.89 11.75 1.06
C ARG A 9 4.65 13.25 0.86
N GLU A 10 5.12 14.07 1.78
CA GLU A 10 4.93 15.53 1.69
C GLU A 10 5.70 16.17 0.53
N VAL A 11 6.93 15.72 0.27
CA VAL A 11 7.82 16.38 -0.70
C VAL A 11 7.70 15.83 -2.12
N TYR A 12 7.44 14.52 -2.25
CA TYR A 12 7.47 13.84 -3.54
C TYR A 12 6.13 13.22 -3.94
N PHE A 13 5.52 12.38 -3.08
CA PHE A 13 4.33 11.61 -3.47
C PHE A 13 3.12 12.50 -3.72
N THR A 14 2.92 13.53 -2.90
CA THR A 14 1.82 14.51 -3.06
C THR A 14 1.91 15.28 -4.38
N PHE A 15 3.09 15.43 -4.92
CA PHE A 15 3.33 16.18 -6.16
C PHE A 15 3.68 15.28 -7.36
N ASP A 16 3.48 13.99 -7.24
CA ASP A 16 3.78 13.00 -8.29
C ASP A 16 5.21 13.05 -8.82
N LYS A 17 6.16 13.43 -7.96
CA LYS A 17 7.56 13.59 -8.34
C LYS A 17 8.35 12.31 -8.15
N PRO A 18 9.33 12.02 -9.03
CA PRO A 18 10.31 10.96 -8.79
C PRO A 18 11.08 11.21 -7.49
N VAL A 19 11.34 10.13 -6.74
CA VAL A 19 12.15 10.19 -5.51
C VAL A 19 13.62 9.93 -5.87
N PRO A 20 14.53 10.90 -5.63
CA PRO A 20 15.95 10.68 -5.82
C PRO A 20 16.51 9.82 -4.68
N TYR A 21 17.07 8.67 -5.01
CA TYR A 21 17.70 7.76 -4.06
C TYR A 21 19.19 7.64 -4.36
N LYS A 22 20.05 8.01 -3.40
CA LYS A 22 21.50 7.92 -3.55
C LYS A 22 21.97 6.51 -3.20
N LEU A 23 22.48 5.80 -4.20
CA LEU A 23 23.04 4.45 -4.05
C LEU A 23 24.45 4.49 -3.44
N LYS A 24 24.87 3.41 -2.82
CA LYS A 24 26.22 3.24 -2.26
C LYS A 24 27.32 3.26 -3.31
N CYS A 25 27.00 2.86 -4.53
CA CYS A 25 27.92 2.98 -5.66
C CYS A 25 28.18 4.44 -6.09
N GLY A 26 27.44 5.40 -5.50
CA GLY A 26 27.59 6.84 -5.75
C GLY A 26 26.62 7.39 -6.80
N SER A 27 25.93 6.54 -7.57
CA SER A 27 24.92 6.97 -8.52
C SER A 27 23.63 7.38 -7.84
N ILE A 28 22.82 8.22 -8.50
CA ILE A 28 21.49 8.65 -8.05
C ILE A 28 20.46 7.96 -8.90
N LEU A 29 19.63 7.13 -8.25
CA LEU A 29 18.50 6.47 -8.87
C LEU A 29 17.24 7.34 -8.72
N GLN A 30 16.46 7.49 -9.79
CA GLN A 30 15.17 8.18 -9.76
C GLN A 30 14.05 7.15 -9.67
N ILE A 31 13.42 7.03 -8.50
CA ILE A 31 12.27 6.14 -8.31
C ILE A 31 11.04 6.87 -8.80
N LYS A 32 10.46 6.40 -9.90
CA LYS A 32 9.36 7.06 -10.61
C LYS A 32 8.00 6.56 -10.13
N PRO A 33 7.00 7.44 -9.97
CA PRO A 33 5.61 7.01 -9.83
C PRO A 33 5.13 6.39 -11.14
N VAL A 34 4.28 5.38 -11.05
CA VAL A 34 3.69 4.69 -12.21
C VAL A 34 2.51 5.49 -12.76
N LEU A 35 2.45 5.63 -14.08
CA LEU A 35 1.34 6.28 -14.76
C LEU A 35 0.14 5.32 -14.90
N LEU A 36 -1.05 5.89 -15.06
CA LEU A 36 -2.27 5.11 -15.20
C LEU A 36 -2.25 4.21 -16.44
N GLU A 37 -1.63 4.64 -17.53
CA GLU A 37 -1.47 3.83 -18.75
C GLU A 37 -0.69 2.53 -18.50
N ASP A 38 0.23 2.52 -17.53
CA ASP A 38 1.03 1.36 -17.15
C ASP A 38 0.41 0.55 -15.99
N SER A 39 -0.78 0.94 -15.53
CA SER A 39 -1.44 0.37 -14.34
C SER A 39 -1.62 -1.14 -14.41
N MET A 40 -1.94 -1.68 -15.58
CA MET A 40 -2.15 -3.11 -15.76
C MET A 40 -0.87 -3.91 -15.56
N ILE A 41 0.26 -3.42 -16.11
CA ILE A 41 1.57 -4.05 -15.97
C ILE A 41 2.01 -3.96 -14.50
N PHE A 42 1.85 -2.80 -13.87
CA PHE A 42 2.18 -2.62 -12.46
C PHE A 42 1.33 -3.50 -11.56
N THR A 43 0.00 -3.52 -11.75
CA THR A 43 -0.93 -4.30 -10.92
C THR A 43 -0.68 -5.81 -11.02
N SER A 44 -0.31 -6.31 -12.20
CA SER A 44 0.07 -7.71 -12.35
C SER A 44 1.44 -8.06 -11.78
N SER A 45 2.27 -7.06 -11.48
CA SER A 45 3.68 -7.25 -11.12
C SER A 45 4.01 -6.86 -9.67
N TYR A 46 3.32 -5.89 -9.06
CA TYR A 46 3.70 -5.37 -7.73
C TYR A 46 3.63 -6.41 -6.62
N GLY A 47 2.80 -7.44 -6.78
CA GLY A 47 2.68 -8.53 -5.81
C GLY A 47 4.01 -9.20 -5.47
N ILE A 48 5.00 -9.17 -6.40
CA ILE A 48 6.35 -9.69 -6.11
C ILE A 48 7.08 -8.84 -5.06
N LEU A 49 6.69 -7.59 -4.86
CA LEU A 49 7.24 -6.72 -3.82
C LEU A 49 6.49 -6.82 -2.48
N ASP A 50 5.29 -7.41 -2.48
CA ASP A 50 4.39 -7.43 -1.32
C ASP A 50 4.25 -8.82 -0.68
N ILE A 51 5.14 -9.75 -0.99
CA ILE A 51 5.16 -11.07 -0.36
C ILE A 51 5.66 -10.93 1.07
N ASP A 52 4.82 -11.29 2.05
CA ASP A 52 5.22 -11.27 3.44
C ASP A 52 6.05 -12.53 3.80
N LYS A 53 7.36 -12.40 3.73
CA LYS A 53 8.29 -13.48 4.09
C LYS A 53 8.25 -13.85 5.57
N ASN A 54 7.69 -12.99 6.45
CA ASN A 54 7.60 -13.24 7.89
C ASN A 54 6.48 -14.22 8.24
N LEU A 55 5.60 -14.54 7.30
CA LEU A 55 4.62 -15.63 7.44
C LEU A 55 5.24 -17.02 7.28
N SER A 56 6.51 -17.11 6.86
CA SER A 56 7.24 -18.38 6.80
C SER A 56 7.47 -18.96 8.18
N THR A 57 7.40 -20.28 8.29
CA THR A 57 7.79 -21.02 9.50
C THR A 57 9.31 -21.23 9.61
N GLU A 58 10.06 -20.94 8.54
CA GLU A 58 11.51 -21.09 8.47
C GLU A 58 12.21 -19.82 8.95
N VAL A 59 12.92 -19.89 10.06
CA VAL A 59 13.68 -18.76 10.64
C VAL A 59 14.69 -18.18 9.63
N GLU A 60 15.31 -19.03 8.82
CA GLU A 60 16.25 -18.61 7.78
C GLU A 60 15.59 -17.68 6.76
N VAL A 61 14.36 -17.99 6.32
CA VAL A 61 13.59 -17.15 5.38
C VAL A 61 13.27 -15.79 6.00
N ILE A 62 12.88 -15.77 7.27
CA ILE A 62 12.57 -14.52 7.98
C ILE A 62 13.80 -13.62 8.05
N GLN A 63 14.99 -14.20 8.28
CA GLN A 63 16.25 -13.44 8.41
C GLN A 63 16.89 -13.03 7.09
N MET A 64 16.51 -13.64 5.96
CA MET A 64 17.01 -13.26 4.65
C MET A 64 16.66 -11.81 4.31
N SER A 65 17.53 -11.12 3.53
CA SER A 65 17.12 -9.91 2.85
C SER A 65 16.01 -10.22 1.84
N TYR A 66 15.19 -9.22 1.50
CA TYR A 66 14.09 -9.45 0.56
C TYR A 66 14.59 -9.86 -0.82
N LEU A 67 15.67 -9.25 -1.31
CA LEU A 67 16.27 -9.62 -2.60
C LEU A 67 16.78 -11.07 -2.61
N GLN A 68 17.37 -11.54 -1.49
CA GLN A 68 17.78 -12.93 -1.36
C GLN A 68 16.59 -13.89 -1.33
N PHE A 69 15.54 -13.52 -0.60
CA PHE A 69 14.29 -14.29 -0.59
C PHE A 69 13.69 -14.42 -2.01
N LEU A 70 13.67 -13.33 -2.78
CA LEU A 70 13.23 -13.39 -4.17
C LEU A 70 14.08 -14.34 -5.01
N MET A 71 15.40 -14.24 -4.90
CA MET A 71 16.33 -15.04 -5.68
C MET A 71 16.26 -16.55 -5.34
N ASP A 72 16.18 -16.88 -4.06
CA ASP A 72 16.33 -18.27 -3.59
C ASP A 72 14.98 -19.00 -3.47
N ARG A 73 13.88 -18.27 -3.19
CA ARG A 73 12.60 -18.87 -2.82
C ARG A 73 11.42 -18.49 -3.73
N VAL A 74 11.51 -17.40 -4.48
CA VAL A 74 10.39 -16.95 -5.30
C VAL A 74 10.68 -17.20 -6.79
N ILE A 75 11.74 -16.63 -7.32
CA ILE A 75 12.05 -16.69 -8.76
C ILE A 75 12.21 -18.12 -9.29
N PRO A 76 12.82 -19.08 -8.57
CA PRO A 76 12.96 -20.45 -9.05
C PRO A 76 11.66 -21.25 -9.06
N PHE A 77 10.68 -20.89 -8.22
CA PHE A 77 9.50 -21.72 -7.94
C PHE A 77 8.16 -21.10 -8.39
N VAL A 78 8.12 -19.77 -8.58
CA VAL A 78 6.91 -19.07 -8.98
C VAL A 78 7.02 -18.63 -10.43
N GLU A 79 6.16 -19.18 -11.27
CA GLU A 79 6.10 -18.81 -12.69
C GLU A 79 5.87 -17.30 -12.85
N HIS A 80 6.49 -16.71 -13.85
CA HIS A 80 6.43 -15.27 -14.17
C HIS A 80 7.02 -14.30 -13.13
N SER A 81 7.47 -14.76 -11.95
CA SER A 81 8.01 -13.88 -10.92
C SER A 81 9.23 -13.07 -11.39
N LYS A 82 10.10 -13.67 -12.19
CA LYS A 82 11.23 -12.96 -12.81
C LYS A 82 10.74 -11.82 -13.70
N GLN A 83 9.72 -12.07 -14.54
CA GLN A 83 9.15 -11.05 -15.41
C GLN A 83 8.48 -9.94 -14.62
N GLN A 84 7.79 -10.28 -13.53
CA GLN A 84 7.18 -9.29 -12.64
C GLN A 84 8.24 -8.35 -12.03
N LEU A 85 9.36 -8.90 -11.57
CA LEU A 85 10.46 -8.07 -11.04
C LEU A 85 11.07 -7.19 -12.14
N VAL A 86 11.29 -7.73 -13.34
CA VAL A 86 11.76 -6.95 -14.50
C VAL A 86 10.79 -5.80 -14.80
N ASN A 87 9.49 -6.05 -14.85
CA ASN A 87 8.49 -5.02 -15.09
C ASN A 87 8.56 -3.89 -14.06
N ILE A 88 8.70 -4.22 -12.77
CA ILE A 88 8.87 -3.23 -11.71
C ILE A 88 10.14 -2.40 -11.91
N CYS A 89 11.26 -3.05 -12.27
CA CYS A 89 12.51 -2.36 -12.53
C CYS A 89 12.40 -1.38 -13.72
N LEU A 90 11.74 -1.80 -14.79
CA LEU A 90 11.51 -0.95 -15.97
C LEU A 90 10.61 0.23 -15.62
N LEU A 91 9.46 0.00 -15.00
CA LEU A 91 8.44 1.01 -14.72
C LEU A 91 8.89 2.00 -13.63
N CYS A 92 9.34 1.48 -12.50
CA CYS A 92 9.57 2.31 -11.31
C CYS A 92 11.02 2.83 -11.23
N LEU A 93 12.00 2.09 -11.73
CA LEU A 93 13.42 2.46 -11.62
C LEU A 93 14.01 2.97 -12.94
N GLY A 94 13.30 2.80 -14.06
CA GLY A 94 13.77 3.18 -15.38
C GLY A 94 15.03 2.42 -15.82
N PHE A 95 15.14 1.16 -15.42
CA PHE A 95 16.23 0.27 -15.82
C PHE A 95 16.09 -0.09 -17.30
N GLU A 96 17.22 -0.36 -17.94
CA GLU A 96 17.25 -0.84 -19.34
C GLU A 96 17.35 -2.36 -19.37
N PHE A 97 18.33 -2.91 -18.64
CA PHE A 97 18.58 -4.35 -18.60
C PHE A 97 18.78 -4.82 -17.14
N PRO A 98 17.68 -4.99 -16.36
CA PRO A 98 17.79 -5.44 -14.97
C PRO A 98 18.29 -6.89 -14.87
N TYR A 99 19.26 -7.11 -14.01
CA TYR A 99 19.84 -8.42 -13.76
C TYR A 99 20.13 -8.62 -12.27
N ILE A 100 19.85 -9.82 -11.74
CA ILE A 100 20.23 -10.19 -10.38
C ILE A 100 21.48 -11.04 -10.42
N ASP A 101 22.46 -10.70 -9.61
CA ASP A 101 23.72 -11.42 -9.46
C ASP A 101 24.15 -11.49 -8.00
N LEU A 102 25.25 -12.19 -7.74
CA LEU A 102 25.91 -12.23 -6.44
C LEU A 102 27.15 -11.35 -6.48
N ASN A 103 27.34 -10.53 -5.45
CA ASN A 103 28.58 -9.79 -5.29
C ASN A 103 29.72 -10.72 -4.84
N GLU A 104 30.95 -10.19 -4.74
CA GLU A 104 32.14 -10.92 -4.31
C GLU A 104 32.01 -11.63 -2.94
N LYS A 105 31.06 -11.20 -2.11
CA LYS A 105 30.75 -11.78 -0.80
C LYS A 105 29.59 -12.77 -0.83
N GLY A 106 29.12 -13.17 -2.03
CA GLY A 106 28.00 -14.07 -2.22
C GLY A 106 26.64 -13.49 -1.81
N LYS A 107 26.51 -12.15 -1.72
CA LYS A 107 25.24 -11.50 -1.40
C LYS A 107 24.54 -11.02 -2.67
N PRO A 108 23.21 -11.15 -2.78
CA PRO A 108 22.49 -10.74 -3.96
C PRO A 108 22.55 -9.23 -4.16
N ILE A 109 22.72 -8.85 -5.42
CA ILE A 109 22.67 -7.47 -5.90
C ILE A 109 21.76 -7.42 -7.13
N LEU A 110 21.07 -6.30 -7.31
CA LEU A 110 20.32 -6.00 -8.52
C LEU A 110 21.12 -4.98 -9.34
N ILE A 111 21.42 -5.31 -10.57
CA ILE A 111 22.23 -4.50 -11.47
C ILE A 111 21.36 -4.00 -12.61
N ASP A 112 21.50 -2.74 -12.95
CA ASP A 112 21.01 -2.19 -14.21
C ASP A 112 22.19 -2.03 -15.16
N PHE A 113 22.13 -2.72 -16.28
CA PHE A 113 23.08 -2.54 -17.37
C PHE A 113 22.52 -1.56 -18.39
N ALA A 114 23.35 -0.62 -18.83
CA ALA A 114 23.06 0.29 -19.94
C ALA A 114 24.02 0.02 -21.08
N GLN A 115 23.58 0.29 -22.29
CA GLN A 115 24.43 0.21 -23.48
C GLN A 115 24.86 1.60 -23.91
N ASP A 116 26.15 1.79 -24.09
CA ASP A 116 26.70 3.02 -24.69
C ASP A 116 26.24 3.13 -26.15
N THR A 117 25.71 4.28 -26.53
CA THR A 117 25.17 4.50 -27.88
C THR A 117 26.24 4.55 -28.96
N GLU A 118 27.48 4.92 -28.60
CA GLU A 118 28.59 5.08 -29.55
C GLU A 118 29.46 3.81 -29.64
N SER A 119 29.90 3.30 -28.48
CA SER A 119 30.78 2.12 -28.44
C SER A 119 30.04 0.79 -28.50
N LYS A 120 28.72 0.81 -28.22
CA LYS A 120 27.88 -0.39 -28.02
C LYS A 120 28.33 -1.27 -26.84
N ASP A 121 29.22 -0.79 -26.00
CA ASP A 121 29.64 -1.50 -24.80
C ASP A 121 28.55 -1.51 -23.76
N ILE A 122 28.40 -2.64 -23.05
CA ILE A 122 27.45 -2.80 -21.95
C ILE A 122 28.21 -2.55 -20.64
N TYR A 123 27.68 -1.63 -19.81
CA TYR A 123 28.29 -1.30 -18.52
C TYR A 123 27.23 -1.25 -17.41
N PRO A 124 27.59 -1.54 -16.15
CA PRO A 124 26.68 -1.41 -15.02
C PRO A 124 26.46 0.08 -14.70
N ARG A 125 25.23 0.57 -14.90
CA ARG A 125 24.83 1.94 -14.60
C ARG A 125 24.46 2.13 -13.13
N HIS A 126 23.69 1.19 -12.60
CA HIS A 126 23.25 1.17 -11.21
C HIS A 126 23.49 -0.19 -10.58
N ILE A 127 23.98 -0.21 -9.34
CA ILE A 127 24.15 -1.43 -8.54
C ILE A 127 23.43 -1.22 -7.22
N ILE A 128 22.39 -2.01 -6.98
CA ILE A 128 21.55 -1.95 -5.79
C ILE A 128 21.89 -3.13 -4.90
N THR A 129 22.32 -2.87 -3.68
CA THR A 129 22.54 -3.91 -2.67
C THR A 129 21.22 -4.39 -2.08
N ALA A 130 21.21 -5.58 -1.48
CA ALA A 130 20.01 -6.13 -0.86
C ALA A 130 19.35 -5.18 0.16
N LYS A 131 20.14 -4.47 0.98
CA LYS A 131 19.60 -3.50 1.94
C LYS A 131 18.97 -2.28 1.26
N GLU A 132 19.58 -1.78 0.19
CA GLU A 132 19.02 -0.67 -0.60
C GLU A 132 17.75 -1.09 -1.31
N PHE A 133 17.68 -2.36 -1.77
CA PHE A 133 16.49 -2.90 -2.38
C PHE A 133 15.30 -2.92 -1.41
N ASP A 134 15.52 -3.25 -0.12
CA ASP A 134 14.47 -3.22 0.90
C ASP A 134 13.90 -1.79 1.07
N GLU A 135 14.78 -0.77 1.05
CA GLU A 135 14.36 0.64 1.15
C GLU A 135 13.64 1.11 -0.14
N ILE A 136 14.16 0.76 -1.31
CA ILE A 136 13.58 1.10 -2.62
C ILE A 136 12.22 0.44 -2.79
N LYS A 137 12.09 -0.84 -2.46
CA LYS A 137 10.82 -1.58 -2.45
C LYS A 137 9.75 -0.82 -1.65
N LYS A 138 10.10 -0.38 -0.44
CA LYS A 138 9.20 0.37 0.42
C LYS A 138 8.76 1.68 -0.25
N ILE A 139 9.68 2.43 -0.85
CA ILE A 139 9.36 3.66 -1.57
C ILE A 139 8.39 3.38 -2.73
N ILE A 140 8.64 2.36 -3.55
CA ILE A 140 7.79 1.99 -4.68
C ILE A 140 6.36 1.69 -4.22
N LEU A 141 6.20 0.89 -3.17
CA LEU A 141 4.89 0.50 -2.65
C LEU A 141 4.12 1.71 -2.10
N TYR A 142 4.74 2.53 -1.26
CA TYR A 142 4.10 3.72 -0.69
C TYR A 142 3.81 4.81 -1.74
N GLN A 143 4.63 4.92 -2.78
CA GLN A 143 4.43 5.90 -3.83
C GLN A 143 3.23 5.57 -4.73
N ASN A 144 3.02 4.29 -5.02
CA ASN A 144 2.03 3.85 -6.01
C ASN A 144 0.74 3.29 -5.41
N LEU A 145 0.78 2.81 -4.16
CA LEU A 145 -0.36 2.24 -3.46
C LEU A 145 -0.76 3.16 -2.29
N PRO A 146 -1.81 4.01 -2.46
CA PRO A 146 -2.18 5.01 -1.44
C PRO A 146 -2.51 4.42 -0.07
N ASN A 147 -3.07 3.20 -0.06
CA ASN A 147 -3.50 2.49 1.15
C ASN A 147 -2.47 1.46 1.65
N PHE A 148 -1.27 1.44 1.07
CA PHE A 148 -0.22 0.53 1.51
C PHE A 148 0.27 0.92 2.90
N ASP A 149 0.43 -0.08 3.75
CA ASP A 149 0.92 0.06 5.10
C ASP A 149 1.74 -1.19 5.45
N ASP A 150 2.97 -1.00 5.89
CA ASP A 150 3.90 -2.06 6.30
C ASP A 150 4.02 -2.18 7.82
N GLU A 151 3.11 -1.53 8.58
CA GLU A 151 3.06 -1.69 10.02
C GLU A 151 2.72 -3.13 10.38
N TYR A 152 3.50 -3.68 11.29
CA TYR A 152 3.24 -5.04 11.77
C TYR A 152 1.90 -5.09 12.51
N ILE A 153 1.04 -5.96 12.07
CA ILE A 153 -0.23 -6.28 12.72
C ILE A 153 -0.18 -7.76 13.11
N ASN A 154 -0.63 -8.08 14.32
CA ASN A 154 -0.77 -9.47 14.75
C ASN A 154 -1.54 -10.27 13.68
N PRO A 155 -1.04 -11.45 13.22
CA PRO A 155 -1.68 -12.21 12.16
C PRO A 155 -3.15 -12.59 12.43
N GLU A 156 -3.50 -12.90 13.67
CA GLU A 156 -4.87 -13.21 14.06
C GLU A 156 -5.79 -11.98 13.94
N LEU A 157 -5.29 -10.82 14.38
CA LEU A 157 -6.01 -9.56 14.24
C LEU A 157 -6.20 -9.21 12.76
N LYS A 158 -5.16 -9.39 11.94
CA LYS A 158 -5.22 -9.16 10.49
C LYS A 158 -6.26 -10.05 9.83
N ALA A 159 -6.27 -11.34 10.15
CA ALA A 159 -7.26 -12.28 9.62
C ALA A 159 -8.70 -11.91 10.03
N ASN A 160 -8.90 -11.47 11.26
CA ASN A 160 -10.20 -11.01 11.74
C ASN A 160 -10.64 -9.72 11.03
N MET A 161 -9.73 -8.80 10.76
CA MET A 161 -10.00 -7.57 10.01
C MET A 161 -10.37 -7.90 8.55
N GLU A 162 -9.63 -8.77 7.89
CA GLU A 162 -9.91 -9.22 6.51
C GLU A 162 -11.28 -9.92 6.42
N GLU A 163 -11.62 -10.76 7.41
CA GLU A 163 -12.94 -11.41 7.46
C GLU A 163 -14.06 -10.39 7.70
N TYR A 164 -13.85 -9.42 8.58
CA TYR A 164 -14.79 -8.32 8.81
C TYR A 164 -15.04 -7.52 7.53
N ASP A 165 -13.98 -7.14 6.82
CA ASP A 165 -14.07 -6.41 5.57
C ASP A 165 -14.76 -7.24 4.49
N ARG A 166 -14.48 -8.54 4.43
CA ARG A 166 -15.15 -9.48 3.54
C ARG A 166 -16.65 -9.52 3.81
N LEU A 167 -17.05 -9.58 5.07
CA LEU A 167 -18.47 -9.62 5.47
C LEU A 167 -19.16 -8.28 5.20
N LYS A 168 -18.50 -7.16 5.50
CA LYS A 168 -19.00 -5.81 5.24
C LYS A 168 -19.09 -5.50 3.75
N GLY A 169 -18.10 -5.96 2.98
CA GLY A 169 -18.02 -5.77 1.53
C GLY A 169 -18.76 -6.79 0.68
N LYS A 170 -19.48 -7.73 1.28
CA LYS A 170 -20.07 -8.91 0.64
C LYS A 170 -20.88 -8.63 -0.64
N ASN A 171 -21.44 -7.45 -0.79
CA ASN A 171 -22.25 -7.06 -1.95
C ASN A 171 -21.67 -5.87 -2.72
N ILE A 172 -20.43 -5.44 -2.41
CA ILE A 172 -19.80 -4.29 -3.06
C ILE A 172 -18.89 -4.79 -4.18
N VAL A 173 -19.33 -4.59 -5.41
CA VAL A 173 -18.48 -4.83 -6.59
C VAL A 173 -17.64 -3.58 -6.84
N GLN A 174 -16.31 -3.73 -6.71
CA GLN A 174 -15.39 -2.64 -7.03
C GLN A 174 -15.51 -2.24 -8.51
N PRO A 175 -15.60 -0.93 -8.82
CA PRO A 175 -15.71 -0.50 -10.20
C PRO A 175 -14.43 -0.81 -10.98
N THR A 176 -14.59 -1.26 -12.23
CA THR A 176 -13.48 -1.46 -13.16
C THR A 176 -12.74 -0.15 -13.41
N LEU A 177 -11.49 -0.22 -13.86
CA LEU A 177 -10.72 0.97 -14.23
C LEU A 177 -11.49 1.85 -15.23
N GLU A 178 -12.06 1.25 -16.27
CA GLU A 178 -12.85 1.96 -17.28
C GLU A 178 -14.02 2.73 -16.64
N ARG A 179 -14.73 2.11 -15.69
CA ARG A 179 -15.83 2.77 -14.99
C ARG A 179 -15.35 3.91 -14.10
N ARG A 180 -14.21 3.74 -13.40
CA ARG A 180 -13.60 4.82 -12.60
C ARG A 180 -13.24 6.02 -13.47
N MET A 181 -12.59 5.79 -14.62
CA MET A 181 -12.26 6.83 -15.58
C MET A 181 -13.51 7.54 -16.13
N ALA A 182 -14.57 6.79 -16.43
CA ALA A 182 -15.84 7.36 -16.89
C ALA A 182 -16.50 8.24 -15.82
N ILE A 183 -16.49 7.81 -14.55
CA ILE A 183 -17.02 8.58 -13.40
C ILE A 183 -16.23 9.88 -13.25
N ILE A 184 -14.90 9.82 -13.24
CA ILE A 184 -14.05 11.01 -13.15
C ILE A 184 -14.35 11.97 -14.31
N SER A 185 -14.39 11.47 -15.56
CA SER A 185 -14.70 12.32 -16.72
C SER A 185 -16.06 13.00 -16.61
N ALA A 186 -17.08 12.28 -16.15
CA ALA A 186 -18.44 12.81 -16.01
C ALA A 186 -18.54 13.92 -14.95
N HIS A 187 -17.79 13.82 -13.86
CA HIS A 187 -17.84 14.78 -12.75
C HIS A 187 -16.87 15.95 -12.89
N THR A 188 -15.68 15.71 -13.47
CA THR A 188 -14.60 16.71 -13.51
C THR A 188 -14.39 17.31 -14.89
N GLY A 189 -14.88 16.68 -15.96
CA GLY A 189 -14.58 17.05 -17.34
C GLY A 189 -13.21 16.60 -17.86
N ILE A 190 -12.38 15.97 -17.00
CA ILE A 190 -11.06 15.46 -17.40
C ILE A 190 -11.26 14.27 -18.36
N SER A 191 -10.67 14.35 -19.55
CA SER A 191 -10.78 13.31 -20.55
C SER A 191 -10.03 12.03 -20.14
N LYS A 192 -10.40 10.87 -20.71
CA LYS A 192 -9.67 9.61 -20.48
C LYS A 192 -8.21 9.71 -20.93
N ALA A 193 -7.91 10.49 -21.97
CA ALA A 193 -6.54 10.70 -22.45
C ALA A 193 -5.69 11.45 -21.40
N GLU A 194 -6.24 12.49 -20.79
CA GLU A 194 -5.56 13.21 -19.71
C GLU A 194 -5.40 12.34 -18.46
N GLN A 195 -6.38 11.49 -18.13
CA GLN A 195 -6.27 10.56 -17.02
C GLN A 195 -5.13 9.55 -17.20
N ASN A 196 -4.86 9.10 -18.43
CA ASN A 196 -3.76 8.16 -18.71
C ASN A 196 -2.38 8.71 -18.31
N THR A 197 -2.20 10.02 -18.36
CA THR A 197 -0.95 10.69 -17.96
C THR A 197 -0.85 10.98 -16.46
N MET A 198 -1.90 10.71 -15.69
CA MET A 198 -1.86 10.81 -14.22
C MET A 198 -1.10 9.64 -13.62
N THR A 199 -0.54 9.83 -12.42
CA THR A 199 -0.02 8.71 -11.65
C THR A 199 -1.17 7.87 -11.08
N LEU A 200 -0.88 6.60 -10.77
CA LEU A 200 -1.84 5.72 -10.10
C LEU A 200 -2.39 6.35 -8.81
N ARG A 201 -1.49 7.01 -8.05
CA ARG A 201 -1.85 7.68 -6.81
C ARG A 201 -2.79 8.85 -7.03
N ALA A 202 -2.45 9.75 -7.97
CA ALA A 202 -3.29 10.91 -8.30
C ALA A 202 -4.68 10.49 -8.78
N HIS A 203 -4.74 9.51 -9.69
CA HIS A 203 -6.00 8.97 -10.18
C HIS A 203 -6.86 8.35 -9.07
N SER A 204 -6.24 7.56 -8.18
CA SER A 204 -6.96 6.95 -7.04
C SER A 204 -7.48 7.98 -6.06
N SER A 205 -6.68 9.02 -5.78
CA SER A 205 -7.10 10.12 -4.90
C SER A 205 -8.25 10.92 -5.52
N LEU A 206 -8.15 11.25 -6.81
CA LEU A 206 -9.21 11.96 -7.53
C LEU A 206 -10.52 11.17 -7.56
N PHE A 207 -10.44 9.85 -7.80
CA PHE A 207 -11.61 8.98 -7.75
C PHE A 207 -12.26 8.96 -6.36
N ALA A 208 -11.44 8.88 -5.30
CA ALA A 208 -11.94 8.89 -3.92
C ALA A 208 -12.64 10.21 -3.59
N GLU A 209 -12.12 11.35 -4.04
CA GLU A 209 -12.75 12.67 -3.84
C GLU A 209 -14.08 12.79 -4.60
N VAL A 210 -14.15 12.33 -5.86
CA VAL A 210 -15.39 12.32 -6.63
C VAL A 210 -16.46 11.46 -5.95
N VAL A 211 -16.11 10.28 -5.48
CA VAL A 211 -17.04 9.40 -4.73
C VAL A 211 -17.47 10.07 -3.43
N GLY A 212 -16.51 10.65 -2.68
CA GLY A 212 -16.80 11.36 -1.44
C GLY A 212 -17.77 12.54 -1.63
N GLU A 213 -17.63 13.31 -2.71
CA GLU A 213 -18.54 14.42 -3.05
C GLU A 213 -19.96 13.91 -3.31
N VAL A 214 -20.07 12.84 -4.12
CA VAL A 214 -21.38 12.25 -4.45
C VAL A 214 -22.08 11.69 -3.20
N GLU A 215 -21.35 10.96 -2.39
CA GLU A 215 -21.87 10.41 -1.12
C GLU A 215 -22.25 11.51 -0.13
N PHE A 216 -21.42 12.52 0.01
CA PHE A 216 -21.74 13.68 0.86
C PHE A 216 -23.02 14.37 0.41
N SER A 217 -23.16 14.64 -0.89
CA SER A 217 -24.33 15.32 -1.43
C SER A 217 -25.62 14.52 -1.19
N ALA A 218 -25.58 13.20 -1.42
CA ALA A 218 -26.69 12.30 -1.15
C ALA A 218 -27.05 12.24 0.36
N ASN A 219 -26.04 12.06 1.22
CA ASN A 219 -26.20 12.00 2.65
C ASN A 219 -26.68 13.32 3.24
N LYS A 220 -26.19 14.45 2.73
CA LYS A 220 -26.62 15.79 3.15
C LYS A 220 -28.07 16.03 2.81
N ALA A 221 -28.49 15.67 1.58
CA ALA A 221 -29.89 15.78 1.17
C ALA A 221 -30.80 14.93 2.07
N ALA A 222 -30.46 13.65 2.30
CA ALA A 222 -31.23 12.76 3.16
C ALA A 222 -31.31 13.27 4.61
N ALA A 223 -30.22 13.78 5.14
CA ALA A 223 -30.17 14.34 6.49
C ALA A 223 -30.98 15.62 6.65
N LEU A 224 -31.04 16.48 5.62
CA LEU A 224 -31.88 17.67 5.60
C LEU A 224 -33.36 17.29 5.65
N TYR A 225 -33.79 16.28 4.88
CA TYR A 225 -35.16 15.78 4.95
C TYR A 225 -35.52 15.21 6.35
N ALA A 226 -34.53 14.62 7.03
CA ALA A 226 -34.68 14.11 8.38
C ALA A 226 -34.52 15.16 9.49
N GLY A 227 -34.31 16.44 9.15
CA GLY A 227 -34.05 17.53 10.12
C GLY A 227 -32.71 17.45 10.85
N LYS A 228 -31.72 16.72 10.30
CA LYS A 228 -30.36 16.47 10.88
C LYS A 228 -29.23 16.92 10.00
N GLY A 229 -29.47 17.86 9.08
CA GLY A 229 -28.50 18.26 8.05
C GLY A 229 -27.17 18.82 8.57
N ASP A 230 -27.13 19.33 9.81
CA ASP A 230 -25.91 19.90 10.40
C ASP A 230 -24.89 18.85 10.84
N ASN A 231 -25.30 17.59 10.94
CA ASN A 231 -24.44 16.49 11.37
C ASN A 231 -23.63 15.85 10.21
N VAL A 232 -23.86 16.27 8.98
CA VAL A 232 -23.18 15.72 7.81
C VAL A 232 -21.97 16.59 7.45
N GLN A 233 -20.79 16.04 7.62
CA GLN A 233 -19.51 16.70 7.31
C GLN A 233 -18.76 15.89 6.25
N TRP A 234 -18.00 16.57 5.41
CA TRP A 234 -17.14 15.94 4.41
C TRP A 234 -15.67 16.34 4.59
N ILE A 235 -15.31 17.60 4.29
CA ILE A 235 -13.91 18.04 4.28
C ILE A 235 -13.29 18.05 5.68
N PHE A 236 -14.07 18.44 6.71
CA PHE A 236 -13.59 18.58 8.09
C PHE A 236 -14.05 17.41 8.97
N GLN A 237 -13.86 16.18 8.49
CA GLN A 237 -14.17 15.00 9.30
C GLN A 237 -13.16 14.89 10.46
N LYS A 238 -13.64 14.40 11.60
CA LYS A 238 -12.75 13.99 12.69
C LYS A 238 -11.83 12.88 12.15
N ALA A 239 -10.54 13.00 12.42
CA ALA A 239 -9.61 11.92 12.15
C ALA A 239 -10.11 10.65 12.85
N LYS A 240 -10.36 9.59 12.08
CA LYS A 240 -10.66 8.26 12.62
C LYS A 240 -9.35 7.57 12.92
N GLY A 241 -9.23 6.92 14.06
CA GLY A 241 -8.14 6.02 14.33
C GLY A 241 -8.16 4.85 13.35
N LYS A 242 -6.99 4.33 13.00
CA LYS A 242 -6.80 3.22 12.04
C LYS A 242 -7.69 2.01 12.34
N TYR A 243 -7.99 1.77 13.62
CA TYR A 243 -8.74 0.60 14.09
C TYR A 243 -10.17 0.93 14.58
N ASP A 244 -10.61 2.22 14.52
CA ASP A 244 -11.91 2.65 15.05
C ASP A 244 -13.08 1.90 14.41
N GLU A 245 -12.95 1.44 13.17
CA GLU A 245 -14.00 0.68 12.50
C GLU A 245 -14.11 -0.77 13.01
N TYR A 246 -13.02 -1.32 13.53
CA TYR A 246 -12.95 -2.70 14.05
C TYR A 246 -13.19 -2.76 15.55
N ILE A 247 -13.13 -1.61 16.26
CA ILE A 247 -13.41 -1.50 17.69
C ILE A 247 -14.87 -1.17 17.86
N THR A 248 -15.65 -2.16 18.31
CA THR A 248 -17.04 -1.97 18.65
C THR A 248 -17.17 -1.93 20.17
N SER A 249 -17.73 -0.84 20.73
CA SER A 249 -18.03 -0.82 22.16
C SER A 249 -19.04 -1.91 22.49
N VAL A 250 -18.94 -2.49 23.69
CA VAL A 250 -19.85 -3.54 24.17
C VAL A 250 -21.31 -3.10 24.07
N GLU A 251 -21.59 -1.82 24.30
CA GLU A 251 -22.96 -1.25 24.16
C GLU A 251 -23.45 -1.28 22.71
N LYS A 252 -22.60 -0.93 21.75
CA LYS A 252 -22.93 -0.98 20.31
C LYS A 252 -23.10 -2.44 19.85
N PHE A 253 -22.26 -3.34 20.33
CA PHE A 253 -22.34 -4.76 20.02
C PHE A 253 -23.66 -5.35 20.54
N ASN A 254 -24.01 -5.12 21.81
CA ASN A 254 -25.25 -5.58 22.40
C ASN A 254 -26.48 -5.03 21.66
N LYS A 255 -26.43 -3.76 21.24
CA LYS A 255 -27.50 -3.13 20.47
C LYS A 255 -27.66 -3.71 19.07
N SER A 256 -26.55 -4.10 18.43
CA SER A 256 -26.55 -4.72 17.09
C SER A 256 -27.06 -6.17 17.11
N MET A 257 -26.87 -6.87 18.23
CA MET A 257 -27.34 -8.26 18.43
C MET A 257 -28.81 -8.39 18.90
N GLY A 258 -29.53 -7.28 18.92
CA GLY A 258 -31.01 -7.29 19.06
C GLY A 258 -31.57 -7.51 20.44
N GLY A 259 -30.82 -7.22 21.49
CA GLY A 259 -31.47 -7.32 22.79
C GLY A 259 -30.60 -7.31 24.02
N ASP A 260 -31.26 -7.04 25.09
CA ASP A 260 -30.76 -7.06 26.44
C ASP A 260 -30.03 -8.36 26.78
N GLY A 261 -28.67 -8.28 26.92
CA GLY A 261 -28.02 -9.20 27.82
C GLY A 261 -27.27 -10.41 27.28
N VAL A 262 -26.56 -10.33 26.15
CA VAL A 262 -25.61 -11.39 25.76
C VAL A 262 -24.31 -11.32 26.57
N ILE A 263 -23.97 -10.16 27.12
CA ILE A 263 -22.80 -9.99 27.99
C ILE A 263 -23.24 -9.40 29.32
N ASN A 264 -23.14 -10.16 30.38
CA ASN A 264 -23.44 -9.72 31.74
C ASN A 264 -22.46 -8.65 32.22
N HIS A 265 -22.90 -7.66 33.00
CA HIS A 265 -22.06 -6.64 33.64
C HIS A 265 -20.81 -7.21 34.34
N ALA A 266 -20.90 -8.40 34.91
CA ALA A 266 -19.76 -9.10 35.53
C ALA A 266 -18.65 -9.48 34.56
N THR A 267 -18.98 -9.69 33.26
CA THR A 267 -17.99 -9.99 32.21
C THR A 267 -17.32 -8.71 31.73
N ILE A 268 -18.03 -7.57 31.80
CA ILE A 268 -17.47 -6.25 31.43
C ILE A 268 -16.49 -5.80 32.50
N GLU A 269 -16.81 -5.91 33.79
CA GLU A 269 -15.89 -5.59 34.89
C GLU A 269 -14.62 -6.48 34.88
N SER A 270 -14.75 -7.75 34.49
CA SER A 270 -13.58 -8.64 34.35
C SER A 270 -12.69 -8.28 33.16
N SER A 271 -13.27 -7.82 32.07
CA SER A 271 -12.49 -7.37 30.89
C SER A 271 -11.85 -5.99 31.09
N GLU A 272 -12.50 -5.06 31.78
CA GLU A 272 -11.92 -3.77 32.16
C GLU A 272 -10.78 -3.95 33.20
N ASN A 273 -10.92 -4.87 34.14
CA ASN A 273 -9.84 -5.25 35.06
C ASN A 273 -8.65 -5.93 34.36
N LEU A 274 -8.88 -6.71 33.31
CA LEU A 274 -7.82 -7.29 32.49
C LEU A 274 -7.11 -6.23 31.66
N ILE A 275 -7.82 -5.26 31.08
CA ILE A 275 -7.25 -4.15 30.33
C ILE A 275 -6.42 -3.27 31.26
N SER A 276 -6.91 -2.91 32.43
CA SER A 276 -6.13 -2.11 33.41
C SER A 276 -4.89 -2.82 33.91
N GLN A 277 -4.91 -4.14 34.10
CA GLN A 277 -3.74 -4.93 34.44
C GLN A 277 -2.71 -5.00 33.28
N TYR A 278 -3.18 -4.98 32.03
CA TYR A 278 -2.30 -4.91 30.85
C TYR A 278 -1.64 -3.53 30.71
N ASP A 279 -2.38 -2.47 30.98
CA ASP A 279 -1.84 -1.09 30.95
C ASP A 279 -0.82 -0.85 32.08
N GLU A 280 -1.01 -1.41 33.26
CA GLU A 280 0.00 -1.40 34.33
C GLU A 280 1.26 -2.22 34.00
N PHE A 281 1.13 -3.28 33.20
CA PHE A 281 2.28 -4.13 32.82
C PHE A 281 3.12 -3.53 31.70
N ILE A 282 2.54 -2.68 30.84
CA ILE A 282 3.22 -2.02 29.72
C ILE A 282 3.75 -0.63 30.10
N GLY A 283 3.21 -0.02 31.17
CA GLY A 283 3.57 1.34 31.64
C GLY A 283 4.62 1.38 32.76
N GLY A 284 5.23 0.25 33.13
CA GLY A 284 6.25 0.13 34.16
C GLY A 284 7.68 0.15 33.64
#